data_01bc95b5512649a3fc6bd1ce8827a591
#
_entry.id   01bc95b5512649a3fc6bd1ce8827a591
#
_cell.length_a   1.000
_cell.length_b   1.000
_cell.length_c   1.000
_cell.angle_alpha   90.00
_cell.angle_beta   90.00
_cell.angle_gamma   90.00
#
_symmetry.space_group_name_H-M   'P 1'
#
loop_
_entity.id
_entity.type
_entity.pdbx_description
1 polymer ?
#
loop_
_entity_poly.entity_id
_entity_poly.type
_entity_poly.pdbx_seq_one_letter_code
_entity_poly.pdbx_strand_id
1 'polypeptide(L)'
;DHIGPKEHPTFEHYLQCKARLFKMAKHGIINIDDKYAENIIDAATCNIETFAIENNADLTADNIVYSKEIDSLGVSFECNTKEEKFPCYICSPGTFSIYNALAVIAVCKYLGVKREIMVDALKNAKVNGRVEVLPILPYATIVVDYAHNGVSLENILQTLKNYDHNRLICLFGSVGGRTEIRRKELGDVAARECDVAILTADNPDFEDPMNVIDDIAKSFEGSSCEVIKISDREEAVKYAVKNAKEGDMIVFAGKGHEKYQLINGQKLPFDEIAIAKEEAKKVLEEKSLLA
;
A
#
# COMPACT_ATOMS: atom_id res chain seq x y z
N ASP A 1 10.01 -11.76 4.75
CA ASP A 1 11.22 -10.94 4.64
C ASP A 1 12.25 -11.18 5.76
N HIS A 2 11.82 -11.69 6.93
CA HIS A 2 12.70 -11.91 8.09
C HIS A 2 13.14 -13.36 8.27
N ILE A 3 12.86 -14.23 7.31
CA ILE A 3 13.27 -15.64 7.39
C ILE A 3 14.55 -15.82 6.59
N GLY A 4 15.60 -16.17 7.27
CA GLY A 4 16.94 -16.38 6.69
C GLY A 4 17.99 -16.65 7.76
N PRO A 5 19.18 -17.10 7.36
CA PRO A 5 20.20 -17.58 8.30
C PRO A 5 20.75 -16.51 9.25
N LYS A 6 20.53 -15.22 8.96
CA LYS A 6 21.02 -14.11 9.80
C LYS A 6 19.99 -13.58 10.79
N GLU A 7 18.69 -13.88 10.61
CA GLU A 7 17.60 -13.36 11.45
C GLU A 7 16.82 -14.52 12.08
N HIS A 8 15.83 -15.07 11.36
CA HIS A 8 15.04 -16.20 11.83
C HIS A 8 15.26 -17.41 10.92
N PRO A 9 15.84 -18.51 11.39
CA PRO A 9 16.17 -19.66 10.55
C PRO A 9 14.92 -20.35 9.94
N THR A 10 13.76 -20.24 10.63
CA THR A 10 12.48 -20.79 10.17
C THR A 10 11.33 -19.87 10.51
N PHE A 11 10.20 -20.03 9.83
CA PHE A 11 8.97 -19.32 10.16
C PHE A 11 8.49 -19.65 11.58
N GLU A 12 8.61 -20.90 12.01
CA GLU A 12 8.25 -21.34 13.36
C GLU A 12 9.04 -20.55 14.43
N HIS A 13 10.34 -20.42 14.25
CA HIS A 13 11.17 -19.60 15.14
C HIS A 13 10.72 -18.13 15.17
N TYR A 14 10.36 -17.57 13.99
CA TYR A 14 9.83 -16.20 13.92
C TYR A 14 8.51 -16.07 14.70
N LEU A 15 7.57 -17.01 14.52
CA LEU A 15 6.30 -17.04 15.23
C LEU A 15 6.48 -17.15 16.75
N GLN A 16 7.37 -18.03 17.21
CA GLN A 16 7.70 -18.17 18.63
C GLN A 16 8.30 -16.90 19.22
N CYS A 17 9.17 -16.20 18.48
CA CYS A 17 9.71 -14.92 18.90
C CYS A 17 8.61 -13.85 19.05
N LYS A 18 7.65 -13.81 18.14
CA LYS A 18 6.47 -12.93 18.26
C LYS A 18 5.62 -13.28 19.48
N ALA A 19 5.35 -14.56 19.73
CA ALA A 19 4.56 -15.05 20.86
C ALA A 19 5.20 -14.70 22.22
N ARG A 20 6.53 -14.60 22.30
CA ARG A 20 7.24 -14.18 23.54
C ARG A 20 6.82 -12.81 24.04
N LEU A 21 6.44 -11.88 23.16
CA LEU A 21 5.95 -10.55 23.57
C LEU A 21 4.72 -10.70 24.48
N PHE A 22 3.80 -11.59 24.15
CA PHE A 22 2.56 -11.83 24.89
C PHE A 22 2.76 -12.58 26.21
N LYS A 23 3.94 -13.16 26.43
CA LYS A 23 4.36 -13.67 27.76
C LYS A 23 4.92 -12.59 28.65
N MET A 24 5.39 -11.48 28.09
CA MET A 24 6.01 -10.37 28.83
C MET A 24 5.04 -9.20 29.04
N ALA A 25 4.00 -9.10 28.24
CA ALA A 25 3.00 -8.05 28.30
C ALA A 25 2.01 -8.29 29.46
N LYS A 26 1.33 -7.24 29.91
CA LYS A 26 0.20 -7.32 30.86
C LYS A 26 -1.13 -7.44 30.13
N HIS A 27 -1.21 -6.89 28.93
CA HIS A 27 -2.38 -6.88 28.06
C HIS A 27 -1.94 -7.07 26.62
N GLY A 28 -2.60 -7.94 25.87
CA GLY A 28 -2.33 -8.25 24.47
C GLY A 28 -3.55 -7.90 23.63
N ILE A 29 -3.31 -7.34 22.46
CA ILE A 29 -4.34 -7.01 21.46
C ILE A 29 -4.01 -7.78 20.19
N ILE A 30 -4.92 -8.63 19.72
CA ILE A 30 -4.66 -9.59 18.64
C ILE A 30 -5.74 -9.53 17.57
N ASN A 31 -5.29 -9.47 16.30
CA ASN A 31 -6.16 -9.68 15.14
C ASN A 31 -6.43 -11.18 14.97
N ILE A 32 -7.68 -11.61 15.19
CA ILE A 32 -8.04 -13.03 15.05
C ILE A 32 -8.40 -13.45 13.62
N ASP A 33 -8.42 -12.54 12.67
CA ASP A 33 -8.48 -12.88 11.25
C ASP A 33 -7.11 -13.32 10.71
N ASP A 34 -6.03 -13.11 11.47
CA ASP A 34 -4.71 -13.67 11.13
C ASP A 34 -4.68 -15.17 11.43
N LYS A 35 -4.30 -15.97 10.43
CA LYS A 35 -4.25 -17.45 10.52
C LYS A 35 -3.33 -18.00 11.62
N TYR A 36 -2.44 -17.18 12.18
CA TYR A 36 -1.54 -17.54 13.27
C TYR A 36 -1.96 -16.99 14.63
N ALA A 37 -3.12 -16.32 14.70
CA ALA A 37 -3.60 -15.71 15.92
C ALA A 37 -3.73 -16.71 17.07
N GLU A 38 -4.28 -17.90 16.81
CA GLU A 38 -4.43 -18.96 17.81
C GLU A 38 -3.08 -19.37 18.43
N ASN A 39 -2.03 -19.50 17.61
CA ASN A 39 -0.69 -19.85 18.10
C ASN A 39 -0.13 -18.79 19.08
N ILE A 40 -0.47 -17.52 18.87
CA ILE A 40 -0.07 -16.43 19.75
C ILE A 40 -0.91 -16.44 21.03
N ILE A 41 -2.22 -16.64 20.91
CA ILE A 41 -3.17 -16.68 22.04
C ILE A 41 -2.81 -17.85 22.98
N ASP A 42 -2.59 -19.03 22.46
CA ASP A 42 -2.23 -20.21 23.25
C ASP A 42 -0.90 -20.05 24.00
N ALA A 43 0.02 -19.29 23.44
CA ALA A 43 1.30 -19.01 24.07
C ALA A 43 1.25 -17.84 25.06
N ALA A 44 0.21 -17.02 25.06
CA ALA A 44 0.10 -15.81 25.87
C ALA A 44 -0.16 -16.14 27.35
N THR A 45 0.37 -15.30 28.25
CA THR A 45 0.10 -15.34 29.69
C THR A 45 -0.58 -14.06 30.20
N CYS A 46 -0.84 -13.12 29.30
CA CYS A 46 -1.52 -11.86 29.58
C CYS A 46 -3.02 -11.92 29.24
N ASN A 47 -3.77 -10.92 29.68
CA ASN A 47 -5.14 -10.73 29.23
C ASN A 47 -5.15 -10.38 27.74
N ILE A 48 -5.97 -11.08 26.96
CA ILE A 48 -6.10 -10.85 25.51
C ILE A 48 -7.42 -10.14 25.23
N GLU A 49 -7.33 -9.06 24.45
CA GLU A 49 -8.45 -8.42 23.75
C GLU A 49 -8.28 -8.67 22.26
N THR A 50 -9.35 -9.05 21.58
CA THR A 50 -9.31 -9.46 20.17
C THR A 50 -9.99 -8.42 19.29
N PHE A 51 -9.52 -8.31 18.03
CA PHE A 51 -10.22 -7.55 17.01
C PHE A 51 -10.26 -8.32 15.69
N ALA A 52 -11.28 -8.02 14.87
CA ALA A 52 -11.50 -8.68 13.59
C ALA A 52 -12.42 -7.86 12.67
N ILE A 53 -12.45 -8.21 11.39
CA ILE A 53 -13.45 -7.77 10.41
C ILE A 53 -14.33 -8.97 10.03
N GLU A 54 -13.74 -10.15 9.86
CA GLU A 54 -14.41 -11.34 9.34
C GLU A 54 -14.93 -12.26 10.45
N ASN A 55 -14.27 -12.29 11.60
CA ASN A 55 -14.60 -13.16 12.71
C ASN A 55 -15.24 -12.38 13.90
N ASN A 56 -15.90 -13.12 14.78
CA ASN A 56 -16.45 -12.53 16.00
C ASN A 56 -15.34 -12.27 17.02
N ALA A 57 -15.15 -11.02 17.41
CA ALA A 57 -14.09 -10.55 18.30
C ALA A 57 -14.62 -9.54 19.34
N ASP A 58 -13.75 -9.10 20.26
CA ASP A 58 -14.09 -8.05 21.24
C ASP A 58 -14.33 -6.69 20.57
N LEU A 59 -13.60 -6.41 19.48
CA LEU A 59 -13.83 -5.26 18.59
C LEU A 59 -14.03 -5.77 17.16
N THR A 60 -15.07 -5.29 16.47
CA THR A 60 -15.31 -5.60 15.06
C THR A 60 -15.62 -4.34 14.25
N ALA A 61 -15.50 -4.44 12.93
CA ALA A 61 -15.91 -3.41 12.00
C ALA A 61 -16.98 -3.93 11.05
N ASP A 62 -18.13 -3.23 11.00
CA ASP A 62 -19.24 -3.52 10.11
C ASP A 62 -19.55 -2.30 9.22
N ASN A 63 -20.47 -2.46 8.25
CA ASN A 63 -20.96 -1.38 7.40
C ASN A 63 -19.83 -0.61 6.70
N ILE A 64 -18.85 -1.36 6.14
CA ILE A 64 -17.69 -0.80 5.50
C ILE A 64 -18.06 -0.13 4.18
N VAL A 65 -17.71 1.16 4.02
CA VAL A 65 -17.95 1.95 2.81
C VAL A 65 -16.66 2.65 2.40
N TYR A 66 -16.22 2.37 1.18
CA TYR A 66 -15.07 3.02 0.56
C TYR A 66 -15.50 4.35 -0.06
N SER A 67 -14.77 5.42 0.19
CA SER A 67 -15.06 6.76 -0.33
C SER A 67 -13.85 7.35 -1.02
N LYS A 68 -14.09 7.98 -2.17
CA LYS A 68 -13.07 8.65 -2.96
C LYS A 68 -13.41 10.14 -3.05
N GLU A 69 -12.50 10.96 -2.56
CA GLU A 69 -12.52 12.43 -2.70
C GLU A 69 -11.37 12.87 -3.61
N ILE A 70 -11.30 14.14 -3.95
CA ILE A 70 -10.26 14.68 -4.85
C ILE A 70 -8.85 14.46 -4.29
N ASP A 71 -8.69 14.60 -2.96
CA ASP A 71 -7.40 14.59 -2.26
C ASP A 71 -7.23 13.40 -1.31
N SER A 72 -8.18 12.47 -1.29
CA SER A 72 -8.14 11.35 -0.36
C SER A 72 -8.92 10.13 -0.84
N LEU A 73 -8.41 8.98 -0.45
CA LEU A 73 -9.13 7.72 -0.44
C LEU A 73 -9.34 7.35 1.01
N GLY A 74 -10.60 7.17 1.40
CA GLY A 74 -10.96 6.89 2.78
C GLY A 74 -11.86 5.67 2.91
N VAL A 75 -12.07 5.25 4.16
CA VAL A 75 -13.02 4.20 4.48
C VAL A 75 -13.80 4.55 5.75
N SER A 76 -15.11 4.43 5.66
CA SER A 76 -16.03 4.54 6.81
C SER A 76 -16.43 3.15 7.24
N PHE A 77 -16.61 2.95 8.55
CA PHE A 77 -17.11 1.72 9.14
C PHE A 77 -17.78 1.99 10.48
N GLU A 78 -18.60 1.05 10.94
CA GLU A 78 -19.13 1.04 12.30
C GLU A 78 -18.22 0.17 13.18
N CYS A 79 -17.58 0.76 14.18
CA CYS A 79 -16.83 0.01 15.18
C CYS A 79 -17.79 -0.51 16.24
N ASN A 80 -17.80 -1.83 16.45
CA ASN A 80 -18.58 -2.48 17.49
C ASN A 80 -17.67 -2.94 18.61
N THR A 81 -18.03 -2.61 19.82
CA THR A 81 -17.42 -3.11 21.05
C THR A 81 -18.48 -3.83 21.89
N LYS A 82 -18.09 -4.45 23.01
CA LYS A 82 -19.05 -5.03 23.95
C LYS A 82 -20.00 -4.01 24.58
N GLU A 83 -19.55 -2.75 24.69
CA GLU A 83 -20.28 -1.69 25.39
C GLU A 83 -21.11 -0.83 24.44
N GLU A 84 -20.57 -0.54 23.25
CA GLU A 84 -21.18 0.43 22.33
C GLU A 84 -20.82 0.18 20.88
N LYS A 85 -21.57 0.85 19.98
CA LYS A 85 -21.29 0.95 18.56
C LYS A 85 -21.14 2.42 18.19
N PHE A 86 -20.16 2.72 17.32
CA PHE A 86 -19.93 4.10 16.88
C PHE A 86 -19.32 4.16 15.48
N PRO A 87 -19.64 5.21 14.70
CA PRO A 87 -19.08 5.40 13.37
C PRO A 87 -17.64 5.85 13.45
N CYS A 88 -16.82 5.30 12.56
CA CYS A 88 -15.43 5.67 12.31
C CYS A 88 -15.23 6.05 10.85
N TYR A 89 -14.29 6.96 10.61
CA TYR A 89 -13.75 7.26 9.30
C TYR A 89 -12.23 7.33 9.38
N ILE A 90 -11.55 6.77 8.39
CA ILE A 90 -10.09 6.84 8.24
C ILE A 90 -9.76 7.43 6.87
N CYS A 91 -8.88 8.44 6.83
CA CYS A 91 -8.33 9.00 5.60
C CYS A 91 -7.12 8.16 5.14
N SER A 92 -7.33 6.84 5.03
CA SER A 92 -6.35 5.88 4.50
C SER A 92 -7.14 4.71 3.92
N PRO A 93 -6.84 4.26 2.70
CA PRO A 93 -7.66 3.27 2.02
C PRO A 93 -7.39 1.86 2.50
N GLY A 94 -8.36 0.99 2.18
CA GLY A 94 -8.23 -0.46 2.26
C GLY A 94 -8.55 -1.07 3.61
N THR A 95 -8.83 -2.36 3.53
CA THR A 95 -9.18 -3.19 4.69
C THR A 95 -8.09 -3.22 5.75
N PHE A 96 -6.81 -3.17 5.34
CA PHE A 96 -5.69 -3.10 6.29
C PHE A 96 -5.72 -1.84 7.16
N SER A 97 -6.25 -0.73 6.66
CA SER A 97 -6.43 0.50 7.43
C SER A 97 -7.49 0.35 8.51
N ILE A 98 -8.53 -0.44 8.25
CA ILE A 98 -9.55 -0.78 9.26
C ILE A 98 -8.92 -1.64 10.37
N TYR A 99 -8.15 -2.67 10.05
CA TYR A 99 -7.41 -3.45 11.06
C TYR A 99 -6.49 -2.58 11.91
N ASN A 100 -5.75 -1.66 11.28
CA ASN A 100 -4.90 -0.72 12.02
C ASN A 100 -5.73 0.19 12.93
N ALA A 101 -6.87 0.69 12.46
CA ALA A 101 -7.77 1.51 13.27
C ALA A 101 -8.35 0.75 14.45
N LEU A 102 -8.81 -0.50 14.26
CA LEU A 102 -9.31 -1.35 15.35
C LEU A 102 -8.22 -1.60 16.41
N ALA A 103 -6.98 -1.88 15.97
CA ALA A 103 -5.84 -2.01 16.89
C ALA A 103 -5.58 -0.72 17.68
N VAL A 104 -5.61 0.45 17.01
CA VAL A 104 -5.45 1.76 17.67
C VAL A 104 -6.59 2.02 18.66
N ILE A 105 -7.83 1.75 18.27
CA ILE A 105 -9.01 1.90 19.15
C ILE A 105 -8.86 1.02 20.39
N ALA A 106 -8.49 -0.25 20.23
CA ALA A 106 -8.27 -1.17 21.36
C ALA A 106 -7.18 -0.66 22.32
N VAL A 107 -6.02 -0.23 21.79
CA VAL A 107 -4.94 0.36 22.62
C VAL A 107 -5.42 1.62 23.34
N CYS A 108 -6.05 2.54 22.63
CA CYS A 108 -6.52 3.80 23.20
C CYS A 108 -7.63 3.58 24.26
N LYS A 109 -8.54 2.63 24.02
CA LYS A 109 -9.57 2.22 24.99
C LYS A 109 -8.92 1.67 26.27
N TYR A 110 -7.93 0.77 26.13
CA TYR A 110 -7.16 0.24 27.25
C TYR A 110 -6.45 1.35 28.08
N LEU A 111 -5.97 2.39 27.41
CA LEU A 111 -5.34 3.55 28.05
C LEU A 111 -6.35 4.59 28.59
N GLY A 112 -7.64 4.37 28.45
CA GLY A 112 -8.70 5.27 28.93
C GLY A 112 -8.88 6.55 28.11
N VAL A 113 -8.46 6.55 26.83
CA VAL A 113 -8.70 7.67 25.91
C VAL A 113 -10.18 7.72 25.55
N LYS A 114 -10.77 8.92 25.58
CA LYS A 114 -12.18 9.12 25.22
C LYS A 114 -12.43 8.82 23.74
N ARG A 115 -13.58 8.19 23.45
CA ARG A 115 -14.00 7.81 22.10
C ARG A 115 -13.93 8.97 21.10
N GLU A 116 -14.43 10.15 21.47
CA GLU A 116 -14.47 11.33 20.60
C GLU A 116 -13.08 11.75 20.13
N ILE A 117 -12.07 11.62 21.00
CA ILE A 117 -10.67 11.92 20.69
C ILE A 117 -10.10 10.88 19.70
N MET A 118 -10.39 9.58 19.92
CA MET A 118 -9.95 8.50 19.02
C MET A 118 -10.54 8.68 17.62
N VAL A 119 -11.87 8.87 17.54
CA VAL A 119 -12.58 9.02 16.27
C VAL A 119 -12.11 10.25 15.50
N ASP A 120 -11.88 11.37 16.19
CA ASP A 120 -11.39 12.59 15.55
C ASP A 120 -9.94 12.46 15.07
N ALA A 121 -9.08 11.82 15.86
CA ALA A 121 -7.69 11.56 15.46
C ALA A 121 -7.59 10.64 14.23
N LEU A 122 -8.43 9.60 14.14
CA LEU A 122 -8.45 8.67 12.99
C LEU A 122 -8.80 9.36 11.67
N LYS A 123 -9.68 10.38 11.69
CA LYS A 123 -10.04 11.14 10.49
C LYS A 123 -8.86 11.84 9.83
N ASN A 124 -7.87 12.24 10.63
CA ASN A 124 -6.73 13.03 10.20
C ASN A 124 -5.43 12.20 10.13
N ALA A 125 -5.49 10.92 10.48
CA ALA A 125 -4.31 10.05 10.47
C ALA A 125 -3.85 9.80 9.03
N LYS A 126 -2.64 10.28 8.69
CA LYS A 126 -1.98 10.05 7.41
C LYS A 126 -0.57 9.53 7.64
N VAL A 127 -0.12 8.62 6.78
CA VAL A 127 1.25 8.10 6.79
C VAL A 127 1.90 8.44 5.45
N ASN A 128 2.90 9.33 5.48
CA ASN A 128 3.59 9.76 4.27
C ASN A 128 4.20 8.59 3.50
N GLY A 129 4.04 8.59 2.17
CA GLY A 129 4.55 7.54 1.29
C GLY A 129 3.85 6.19 1.41
N ARG A 130 2.68 6.14 2.08
CA ARG A 130 1.80 5.00 2.13
C ARG A 130 0.43 5.39 1.64
N VAL A 131 0.05 4.91 0.47
CA VAL A 131 -1.19 5.23 -0.24
C VAL A 131 -1.48 6.75 -0.21
N GLU A 132 -0.48 7.54 -0.57
CA GLU A 132 -0.57 8.99 -0.60
C GLU A 132 -1.25 9.44 -1.90
N VAL A 133 -2.43 10.04 -1.79
CA VAL A 133 -3.16 10.58 -2.94
C VAL A 133 -2.59 11.93 -3.33
N LEU A 134 -2.27 12.11 -4.61
CA LEU A 134 -1.81 13.35 -5.18
C LEU A 134 -2.96 14.05 -5.94
N PRO A 135 -3.55 15.13 -5.41
CA PRO A 135 -4.65 15.86 -6.05
C PRO A 135 -4.12 16.80 -7.15
N ILE A 136 -3.46 16.23 -8.15
CA ILE A 136 -2.77 17.01 -9.21
C ILE A 136 -3.50 17.00 -10.54
N LEU A 137 -4.42 16.06 -10.74
CA LEU A 137 -5.29 16.01 -11.91
C LEU A 137 -6.76 15.93 -11.46
N PRO A 138 -7.65 16.84 -11.90
CA PRO A 138 -9.05 16.84 -11.44
C PRO A 138 -9.89 15.69 -12.00
N TYR A 139 -9.39 14.97 -13.00
CA TYR A 139 -10.08 13.93 -13.73
C TYR A 139 -9.49 12.52 -13.53
N ALA A 140 -8.35 12.39 -12.84
CA ALA A 140 -7.70 11.12 -12.55
C ALA A 140 -7.15 11.11 -11.13
N THR A 141 -7.11 9.95 -10.50
CA THR A 141 -6.53 9.77 -9.16
C THR A 141 -5.13 9.21 -9.28
N ILE A 142 -4.14 9.91 -8.73
CA ILE A 142 -2.76 9.43 -8.66
C ILE A 142 -2.42 9.09 -7.21
N VAL A 143 -1.87 7.91 -7.01
CA VAL A 143 -1.49 7.37 -5.69
C VAL A 143 -0.01 7.03 -5.68
N VAL A 144 0.69 7.38 -4.62
CA VAL A 144 2.10 6.98 -4.40
C VAL A 144 2.16 6.00 -3.24
N ASP A 145 2.81 4.86 -3.46
CA ASP A 145 2.98 3.83 -2.42
C ASP A 145 4.38 3.19 -2.43
N TYR A 146 4.79 2.70 -1.28
CA TYR A 146 6.08 2.03 -1.09
C TYR A 146 6.04 0.53 -1.45
N ALA A 147 4.99 0.02 -2.05
CA ALA A 147 4.85 -1.39 -2.44
C ALA A 147 5.97 -1.80 -3.41
N HIS A 148 6.89 -2.66 -2.96
CA HIS A 148 8.10 -3.04 -3.68
C HIS A 148 8.33 -4.57 -3.76
N ASN A 149 7.35 -5.37 -3.36
CA ASN A 149 7.32 -6.83 -3.49
C ASN A 149 5.92 -7.30 -3.90
N GLY A 150 5.78 -8.57 -4.33
CA GLY A 150 4.53 -9.11 -4.85
C GLY A 150 3.36 -8.93 -3.90
N VAL A 151 3.52 -9.30 -2.62
CA VAL A 151 2.44 -9.22 -1.62
C VAL A 151 1.98 -7.78 -1.38
N SER A 152 2.92 -6.82 -1.24
CA SER A 152 2.54 -5.43 -1.01
C SER A 152 1.92 -4.79 -2.26
N LEU A 153 2.38 -5.16 -3.46
CA LEU A 153 1.80 -4.70 -4.71
C LEU A 153 0.38 -5.26 -4.90
N GLU A 154 0.16 -6.53 -4.61
CA GLU A 154 -1.17 -7.14 -4.67
C GLU A 154 -2.13 -6.44 -3.71
N ASN A 155 -1.73 -6.22 -2.46
CA ASN A 155 -2.55 -5.57 -1.45
C ASN A 155 -2.96 -4.15 -1.87
N ILE A 156 -2.04 -3.33 -2.42
CA ILE A 156 -2.41 -1.98 -2.86
C ILE A 156 -3.31 -2.01 -4.08
N LEU A 157 -3.04 -2.84 -5.08
CA LEU A 157 -3.86 -2.92 -6.29
C LEU A 157 -5.28 -3.42 -5.97
N GLN A 158 -5.43 -4.46 -5.15
CA GLN A 158 -6.73 -4.94 -4.68
C GLN A 158 -7.47 -3.90 -3.84
N THR A 159 -6.73 -3.13 -3.02
CA THR A 159 -7.29 -2.02 -2.27
C THR A 159 -7.87 -0.95 -3.19
N LEU A 160 -7.14 -0.56 -4.23
CA LEU A 160 -7.57 0.48 -5.18
C LEU A 160 -8.78 0.05 -6.02
N LYS A 161 -8.97 -1.25 -6.27
CA LYS A 161 -10.15 -1.80 -6.95
C LYS A 161 -11.47 -1.59 -6.20
N ASN A 162 -11.43 -1.29 -4.90
CA ASN A 162 -12.64 -0.96 -4.14
C ASN A 162 -13.17 0.46 -4.40
N TYR A 163 -12.42 1.28 -5.14
CA TYR A 163 -12.79 2.65 -5.48
C TYR A 163 -13.15 2.76 -6.96
N ASP A 164 -14.12 3.63 -7.29
CA ASP A 164 -14.55 3.82 -8.67
C ASP A 164 -13.40 4.27 -9.56
N HIS A 165 -13.15 3.54 -10.64
CA HIS A 165 -12.14 3.84 -11.64
C HIS A 165 -12.51 3.23 -13.00
N ASN A 166 -11.98 3.82 -14.08
CA ASN A 166 -12.14 3.30 -15.44
C ASN A 166 -10.99 2.36 -15.82
N ARG A 167 -9.74 2.74 -15.46
CA ARG A 167 -8.55 1.90 -15.65
C ARG A 167 -7.69 1.96 -14.40
N LEU A 168 -7.15 0.80 -14.01
CA LEU A 168 -6.13 0.70 -12.98
C LEU A 168 -4.75 0.59 -13.64
N ILE A 169 -3.92 1.61 -13.45
CA ILE A 169 -2.60 1.76 -14.06
C ILE A 169 -1.53 1.66 -12.97
N CYS A 170 -0.55 0.79 -13.16
CA CYS A 170 0.56 0.64 -12.21
C CYS A 170 1.90 0.99 -12.87
N LEU A 171 2.59 2.00 -12.31
CA LEU A 171 3.96 2.34 -12.66
C LEU A 171 4.89 1.75 -11.59
N PHE A 172 5.77 0.83 -11.98
CA PHE A 172 6.67 0.17 -11.04
C PHE A 172 7.93 -0.37 -11.72
N GLY A 173 8.90 -0.74 -10.90
CA GLY A 173 10.10 -1.44 -11.31
C GLY A 173 10.57 -2.40 -10.22
N SER A 174 11.77 -2.92 -10.38
CA SER A 174 12.44 -3.73 -9.36
C SER A 174 13.87 -3.29 -9.16
N VAL A 175 14.41 -3.55 -7.99
CA VAL A 175 15.79 -3.23 -7.63
C VAL A 175 16.75 -4.15 -8.40
N GLY A 176 17.80 -3.58 -8.99
CA GLY A 176 18.85 -4.32 -9.67
C GLY A 176 19.72 -5.15 -8.70
N GLY A 177 20.39 -6.17 -9.24
CA GLY A 177 21.28 -7.04 -8.46
C GLY A 177 20.58 -7.89 -7.40
N ARG A 178 19.23 -7.97 -7.41
CA ARG A 178 18.41 -8.79 -6.53
C ARG A 178 17.79 -9.96 -7.27
N THR A 179 17.16 -10.87 -6.51
CA THR A 179 16.63 -12.13 -7.06
C THR A 179 15.57 -11.92 -8.14
N GLU A 180 15.66 -12.66 -9.23
CA GLU A 180 14.68 -12.71 -10.32
C GLU A 180 13.27 -13.07 -9.85
N ILE A 181 13.16 -13.83 -8.75
CA ILE A 181 11.89 -14.21 -8.13
C ILE A 181 11.02 -12.98 -7.86
N ARG A 182 11.60 -11.91 -7.30
CA ARG A 182 10.85 -10.69 -7.02
C ARG A 182 10.33 -10.00 -8.29
N ARG A 183 11.09 -10.03 -9.39
CA ARG A 183 10.68 -9.49 -10.69
C ARG A 183 9.45 -10.22 -11.21
N LYS A 184 9.51 -11.54 -11.14
CA LYS A 184 8.39 -12.40 -11.53
C LYS A 184 7.15 -12.16 -10.66
N GLU A 185 7.30 -12.12 -9.32
CA GLU A 185 6.18 -11.86 -8.41
C GLU A 185 5.49 -10.52 -8.69
N LEU A 186 6.26 -9.44 -8.90
CA LEU A 186 5.71 -8.12 -9.24
C LEU A 186 5.00 -8.14 -10.60
N GLY A 187 5.61 -8.78 -11.60
CA GLY A 187 5.03 -8.92 -12.93
C GLY A 187 3.74 -9.73 -12.93
N ASP A 188 3.72 -10.89 -12.27
CA ASP A 188 2.54 -11.77 -12.18
C ASP A 188 1.35 -11.06 -11.51
N VAL A 189 1.62 -10.28 -10.45
CA VAL A 189 0.61 -9.49 -9.77
C VAL A 189 0.06 -8.40 -10.69
N ALA A 190 0.93 -7.60 -11.29
CA ALA A 190 0.51 -6.50 -12.16
C ALA A 190 -0.23 -7.01 -13.40
N ALA A 191 0.23 -8.11 -14.00
CA ALA A 191 -0.42 -8.74 -15.16
C ALA A 191 -1.85 -9.21 -14.87
N ARG A 192 -2.14 -9.60 -13.63
CA ARG A 192 -3.45 -10.06 -13.19
C ARG A 192 -4.36 -8.93 -12.72
N GLU A 193 -3.77 -7.90 -12.09
CA GLU A 193 -4.55 -6.90 -11.36
C GLU A 193 -4.75 -5.58 -12.12
N CYS A 194 -3.89 -5.25 -13.10
CA CYS A 194 -3.92 -3.97 -13.79
C CYS A 194 -4.48 -4.04 -15.21
N ASP A 195 -5.02 -2.92 -15.69
CA ASP A 195 -5.36 -2.71 -17.10
C ASP A 195 -4.13 -2.25 -17.89
N VAL A 196 -3.25 -1.46 -17.26
CA VAL A 196 -2.00 -0.96 -17.87
C VAL A 196 -0.86 -1.07 -16.87
N ALA A 197 0.28 -1.60 -17.29
CA ALA A 197 1.52 -1.65 -16.53
C ALA A 197 2.60 -0.80 -17.21
N ILE A 198 3.12 0.21 -16.52
CA ILE A 198 4.25 1.02 -16.97
C ILE A 198 5.48 0.52 -16.23
N LEU A 199 6.31 -0.25 -16.94
CA LEU A 199 7.52 -0.86 -16.40
C LEU A 199 8.69 0.10 -16.54
N THR A 200 9.38 0.38 -15.42
CA THR A 200 10.47 1.36 -15.39
C THR A 200 11.55 0.98 -14.38
N ALA A 201 12.63 1.77 -14.31
CA ALA A 201 13.66 1.58 -13.29
C ALA A 201 13.11 1.90 -11.88
N ASP A 202 13.51 1.12 -10.89
CA ASP A 202 13.42 1.48 -9.47
C ASP A 202 14.79 1.99 -8.98
N ASN A 203 15.63 1.11 -8.44
CA ASN A 203 17.02 1.32 -8.08
C ASN A 203 17.87 0.32 -8.86
N PRO A 204 18.20 0.58 -10.14
CA PRO A 204 18.90 -0.39 -11.01
C PRO A 204 20.32 -0.67 -10.55
N ASP A 205 20.93 0.26 -9.82
CA ASP A 205 22.32 0.22 -9.35
C ASP A 205 23.31 -0.06 -10.52
N PHE A 206 23.97 -1.21 -10.55
CA PHE A 206 24.92 -1.61 -11.58
C PHE A 206 24.29 -2.43 -12.71
N GLU A 207 22.99 -2.73 -12.63
CA GLU A 207 22.30 -3.52 -13.65
C GLU A 207 21.63 -2.62 -14.68
N ASP A 208 21.64 -3.05 -15.95
CA ASP A 208 20.89 -2.34 -17.00
C ASP A 208 19.39 -2.37 -16.68
N PRO A 209 18.75 -1.20 -16.55
CA PRO A 209 17.31 -1.12 -16.27
C PRO A 209 16.45 -1.89 -17.26
N MET A 210 16.84 -1.96 -18.53
CA MET A 210 16.08 -2.68 -19.55
C MET A 210 16.07 -4.19 -19.31
N ASN A 211 17.14 -4.77 -18.79
CA ASN A 211 17.17 -6.19 -18.44
C ASN A 211 16.16 -6.51 -17.33
N VAL A 212 16.07 -5.64 -16.30
CA VAL A 212 15.10 -5.77 -15.21
C VAL A 212 13.66 -5.65 -15.74
N ILE A 213 13.42 -4.66 -16.62
CA ILE A 213 12.11 -4.43 -17.24
C ILE A 213 11.70 -5.62 -18.12
N ASP A 214 12.63 -6.15 -18.93
CA ASP A 214 12.36 -7.29 -19.80
C ASP A 214 12.08 -8.57 -19.01
N ASP A 215 12.74 -8.77 -17.87
CA ASP A 215 12.43 -9.88 -16.97
C ASP A 215 11.02 -9.77 -16.38
N ILE A 216 10.63 -8.60 -15.93
CA ILE A 216 9.25 -8.35 -15.41
C ILE A 216 8.22 -8.56 -16.53
N ALA A 217 8.52 -8.09 -17.74
CA ALA A 217 7.62 -8.15 -18.88
C ALA A 217 7.25 -9.58 -19.32
N LYS A 218 8.10 -10.57 -19.03
CA LYS A 218 7.81 -11.99 -19.30
C LYS A 218 6.52 -12.48 -18.61
N SER A 219 6.17 -11.91 -17.47
CA SER A 219 4.93 -12.26 -16.73
C SER A 219 3.65 -11.82 -17.43
N PHE A 220 3.74 -10.97 -18.43
CA PHE A 220 2.56 -10.46 -19.15
C PHE A 220 2.21 -11.27 -20.40
N GLU A 221 2.95 -12.32 -20.71
CA GLU A 221 2.63 -13.21 -21.84
C GLU A 221 1.27 -13.85 -21.64
N GLY A 222 0.34 -13.58 -22.57
CA GLY A 222 -1.04 -14.06 -22.49
C GLY A 222 -1.98 -13.26 -21.57
N SER A 223 -1.49 -12.21 -20.92
CA SER A 223 -2.33 -11.28 -20.15
C SER A 223 -3.03 -10.26 -21.06
N SER A 224 -4.18 -9.76 -20.61
CA SER A 224 -4.90 -8.63 -21.25
C SER A 224 -4.34 -7.25 -20.82
N CYS A 225 -3.42 -7.20 -19.86
CA CYS A 225 -2.83 -5.97 -19.38
C CYS A 225 -1.92 -5.36 -20.45
N GLU A 226 -2.13 -4.09 -20.79
CA GLU A 226 -1.26 -3.34 -21.70
C GLU A 226 0.10 -3.07 -21.01
N VAL A 227 1.22 -3.33 -21.70
CA VAL A 227 2.58 -3.14 -21.15
C VAL A 227 3.30 -2.02 -21.88
N ILE A 228 3.76 -1.04 -21.11
CA ILE A 228 4.56 0.08 -21.59
C ILE A 228 5.91 0.03 -20.90
N LYS A 229 7.01 0.05 -21.69
CA LYS A 229 8.38 -0.03 -21.18
C LYS A 229 9.08 1.30 -21.35
N ILE A 230 9.48 1.93 -20.24
CA ILE A 230 10.22 3.21 -20.24
C ILE A 230 11.31 3.09 -19.17
N SER A 231 12.57 2.99 -19.60
CA SER A 231 13.71 2.74 -18.69
C SER A 231 13.97 3.89 -17.73
N ASP A 232 13.83 5.13 -18.18
CA ASP A 232 13.96 6.31 -17.35
C ASP A 232 12.68 6.51 -16.52
N ARG A 233 12.80 6.48 -15.19
CA ARG A 233 11.62 6.61 -14.30
C ARG A 233 11.03 8.01 -14.32
N GLU A 234 11.82 9.05 -14.53
CA GLU A 234 11.30 10.41 -14.68
C GLU A 234 10.40 10.51 -15.91
N GLU A 235 10.87 9.99 -17.05
CA GLU A 235 10.07 9.96 -18.27
C GLU A 235 8.83 9.04 -18.13
N ALA A 236 8.93 7.94 -17.38
CA ALA A 236 7.79 7.08 -17.10
C ALA A 236 6.71 7.80 -16.28
N VAL A 237 7.08 8.57 -15.24
CA VAL A 237 6.18 9.38 -14.43
C VAL A 237 5.50 10.46 -15.30
N LYS A 238 6.28 11.19 -16.10
CA LYS A 238 5.74 12.19 -17.04
C LYS A 238 4.76 11.55 -18.03
N TYR A 239 5.13 10.40 -18.58
CA TYR A 239 4.27 9.63 -19.48
C TYR A 239 2.93 9.27 -18.82
N ALA A 240 2.96 8.75 -17.60
CA ALA A 240 1.77 8.36 -16.86
C ALA A 240 0.83 9.55 -16.63
N VAL A 241 1.37 10.70 -16.22
CA VAL A 241 0.59 11.92 -15.98
C VAL A 241 0.03 12.49 -17.27
N LYS A 242 0.83 12.56 -18.34
CA LYS A 242 0.43 13.13 -19.64
C LYS A 242 -0.64 12.31 -20.34
N ASN A 243 -0.62 10.98 -20.19
CA ASN A 243 -1.56 10.07 -20.84
C ASN A 243 -2.72 9.64 -19.94
N ALA A 244 -2.86 10.27 -18.77
CA ALA A 244 -3.99 10.05 -17.86
C ALA A 244 -5.31 10.49 -18.51
N LYS A 245 -6.32 9.63 -18.37
CA LYS A 245 -7.68 9.85 -18.88
C LYS A 245 -8.67 10.01 -17.73
N GLU A 246 -9.88 10.42 -18.10
CA GLU A 246 -11.00 10.54 -17.15
C GLU A 246 -11.26 9.22 -16.43
N GLY A 247 -11.31 9.27 -15.09
CA GLY A 247 -11.57 8.10 -14.25
C GLY A 247 -10.39 7.15 -14.06
N ASP A 248 -9.18 7.46 -14.54
CA ASP A 248 -8.00 6.62 -14.29
C ASP A 248 -7.62 6.62 -12.81
N MET A 249 -7.22 5.44 -12.32
CA MET A 249 -6.55 5.23 -11.05
C MET A 249 -5.11 4.81 -11.35
N ILE A 250 -4.15 5.67 -11.01
CA ILE A 250 -2.73 5.47 -11.33
C ILE A 250 -1.93 5.31 -10.03
N VAL A 251 -1.22 4.21 -9.87
CA VAL A 251 -0.33 4.01 -8.72
C VAL A 251 1.13 4.04 -9.14
N PHE A 252 1.93 4.89 -8.47
CA PHE A 252 3.38 4.87 -8.53
C PHE A 252 3.88 4.01 -7.37
N ALA A 253 4.31 2.79 -7.68
CA ALA A 253 4.72 1.81 -6.69
C ALA A 253 6.25 1.68 -6.61
N GLY A 254 6.73 1.39 -5.40
CA GLY A 254 8.13 1.08 -5.10
C GLY A 254 8.87 2.18 -4.35
N LYS A 255 8.71 3.44 -4.73
CA LYS A 255 9.46 4.58 -4.16
C LYS A 255 8.84 5.13 -2.87
N GLY A 256 7.53 5.32 -2.84
CA GLY A 256 6.86 5.91 -1.69
C GLY A 256 7.50 7.24 -1.26
N HIS A 257 8.15 7.24 -0.09
CA HIS A 257 8.80 8.42 0.47
C HIS A 257 10.29 8.60 0.07
N GLU A 258 10.86 7.67 -0.72
CA GLU A 258 12.26 7.75 -1.15
C GLU A 258 12.47 8.92 -2.13
N LYS A 259 13.45 9.77 -1.85
CA LYS A 259 13.82 10.93 -2.68
C LYS A 259 15.16 10.73 -3.38
N TYR A 260 15.44 9.50 -3.80
CA TYR A 260 16.64 9.17 -4.55
C TYR A 260 16.44 7.95 -5.45
N GLN A 261 17.29 7.79 -6.44
CA GLN A 261 17.57 6.53 -7.14
C GLN A 261 19.01 6.09 -6.88
N LEU A 262 19.21 4.77 -6.71
CA LEU A 262 20.54 4.18 -6.64
C LEU A 262 20.97 3.77 -8.03
N ILE A 263 22.03 4.43 -8.55
CA ILE A 263 22.60 4.19 -9.90
C ILE A 263 24.12 4.13 -9.77
N ASN A 264 24.73 3.04 -10.20
CA ASN A 264 26.19 2.82 -10.14
C ASN A 264 26.79 3.10 -8.75
N GLY A 265 26.15 2.62 -7.69
CA GLY A 265 26.58 2.79 -6.30
C GLY A 265 26.35 4.19 -5.71
N GLN A 266 25.73 5.10 -6.46
CA GLN A 266 25.48 6.48 -6.03
C GLN A 266 23.99 6.74 -5.84
N LYS A 267 23.62 7.40 -4.73
CA LYS A 267 22.28 7.90 -4.51
C LYS A 267 22.10 9.24 -5.22
N LEU A 268 21.42 9.24 -6.34
CA LEU A 268 21.09 10.44 -7.10
C LEU A 268 19.75 11.00 -6.63
N PRO A 269 19.60 12.32 -6.46
CA PRO A 269 18.32 12.93 -6.09
C PRO A 269 17.23 12.58 -7.11
N PHE A 270 16.08 12.15 -6.60
CA PHE A 270 14.91 11.82 -7.40
C PHE A 270 13.66 12.03 -6.55
N ASP A 271 12.77 12.92 -6.95
CA ASP A 271 11.50 13.21 -6.25
C ASP A 271 10.33 12.96 -7.22
N GLU A 272 9.78 11.75 -7.16
CA GLU A 272 8.68 11.29 -8.01
C GLU A 272 7.45 12.20 -7.91
N ILE A 273 7.14 12.65 -6.69
CA ILE A 273 5.99 13.53 -6.43
C ILE A 273 6.19 14.91 -7.05
N ALA A 274 7.41 15.47 -6.96
CA ALA A 274 7.72 16.78 -7.55
C ALA A 274 7.63 16.70 -9.09
N ILE A 275 8.16 15.66 -9.71
CA ILE A 275 8.09 15.41 -11.15
C ILE A 275 6.63 15.31 -11.60
N ALA A 276 5.82 14.52 -10.92
CA ALA A 276 4.40 14.36 -11.24
C ALA A 276 3.63 15.68 -11.14
N LYS A 277 3.88 16.49 -10.09
CA LYS A 277 3.25 17.82 -9.91
C LYS A 277 3.63 18.79 -11.02
N GLU A 278 4.89 18.83 -11.40
CA GLU A 278 5.37 19.70 -12.49
C GLU A 278 4.73 19.32 -13.83
N GLU A 279 4.69 18.04 -14.15
CA GLU A 279 4.10 17.58 -15.40
C GLU A 279 2.59 17.78 -15.43
N ALA A 280 1.89 17.54 -14.33
CA ALA A 280 0.46 17.79 -14.23
C ALA A 280 0.12 19.27 -14.49
N LYS A 281 0.93 20.20 -13.97
CA LYS A 281 0.78 21.63 -14.25
C LYS A 281 0.86 21.94 -15.74
N LYS A 282 1.86 21.38 -16.45
CA LYS A 282 2.02 21.56 -17.90
C LYS A 282 0.80 21.01 -18.67
N VAL A 283 0.34 19.80 -18.33
CA VAL A 283 -0.83 19.18 -18.95
C VAL A 283 -2.10 20.01 -18.76
N LEU A 284 -2.31 20.58 -17.58
CA LEU A 284 -3.48 21.42 -17.30
C LEU A 284 -3.41 22.76 -18.01
N GLU A 285 -2.22 23.37 -18.10
CA GLU A 285 -2.00 24.59 -18.88
C GLU A 285 -2.27 24.36 -20.37
N GLU A 286 -1.77 23.27 -20.96
CA GLU A 286 -2.03 22.91 -22.36
C GLU A 286 -3.53 22.68 -22.63
N LYS A 287 -4.23 21.97 -21.74
CA LYS A 287 -5.69 21.74 -21.87
C LYS A 287 -6.49 23.03 -21.75
N SER A 288 -6.07 23.97 -20.89
CA SER A 288 -6.75 25.27 -20.73
C SER A 288 -6.58 26.18 -21.96
N LEU A 289 -5.52 25.98 -22.75
CA LEU A 289 -5.29 26.74 -24.00
C LEU A 289 -6.07 26.18 -25.19
N LEU A 290 -6.57 24.94 -25.07
CA LEU A 290 -7.33 24.24 -26.13
C LEU A 290 -8.86 24.28 -25.92
N ALA A 291 -9.33 24.73 -24.75
CA ALA A 291 -10.73 24.86 -24.37
C ALA A 291 -11.24 26.29 -24.58
#